data_e170315c8fae31ecc14579e124539a88
#
_entry.id   e170315c8fae31ecc14579e124539a88
#
_cell.length_a   1.000
_cell.length_b   1.000
_cell.length_c   1.000
_cell.angle_alpha   90.00
_cell.angle_beta   90.00
_cell.angle_gamma   90.00
#
_symmetry.space_group_name_H-M   'P 1'
#
loop_
_entity.id
_entity.type
_entity.pdbx_description
1 polymer ?
#
loop_
_entity_poly.entity_id
_entity_poly.type
_entity_poly.pdbx_seq_one_letter_code
_entity_poly.pdbx_strand_id
1 'polypeptide(L)'
;MNYVSTRDKSNRVSSAEAIAHGISKEGGLFVPESFPKLSNTDFENLKKLDYIGRAKYVLKYFLTDFTEEELDYCVNGAYTGSFDEDKPAPMAKLGENINMLELWHGPTCAFKDLALQMLPYLLTVSAKKVAAGKKTVILVATSGDTGKAALEGFKDVADTEIMVFYPNDGVSPMQKLQMASQKGGNVHVCAINGNFDDAQTGVKKIFTDKEVAERLNEHNMQFSSANSINWGRLVPQIVYYVSAYCDLLNRGESLENGFNVTVPTGNFGNILAAYYAKKMGVPINKLICASNSNNVLTDFIKTGKYDRNREFYTTVSPSMDILISSNLERMLFELSGCDDKAVAEMQNELKNSGAFCVNDNMEKKITELFWGSCCDDTQTLETIGNTYKDYGYLCDTHTAVAVNVYGQYVKATGDNRPVVIASTASPYKFADSVLSALTDKKAESDFDKVRQLSRLTSTEIPEPIKALENAEIRFKDVCEKDEMLTAVYSALKI
;
A
#
# COMPACT_ATOMS: atom_id res chain seq x y z
N MET A 1 5.41 2.86 -23.61
CA MET A 1 5.73 3.90 -22.59
C MET A 1 7.08 3.56 -21.99
N ASN A 2 7.97 4.53 -21.86
CA ASN A 2 9.23 4.32 -21.15
C ASN A 2 9.09 4.79 -19.69
N TYR A 3 9.96 4.24 -18.85
CA TYR A 3 10.13 4.60 -17.46
C TYR A 3 11.53 5.15 -17.25
N VAL A 4 11.67 6.12 -16.35
CA VAL A 4 12.94 6.71 -15.95
C VAL A 4 13.15 6.58 -14.46
N SER A 5 14.40 6.63 -14.02
CA SER A 5 14.71 6.72 -12.60
C SER A 5 14.56 8.15 -12.09
N THR A 6 14.02 8.30 -10.90
CA THR A 6 13.90 9.59 -10.18
C THR A 6 15.25 10.24 -9.86
N ARG A 7 16.37 9.49 -9.93
CA ARG A 7 17.72 9.98 -9.62
C ARG A 7 18.69 9.94 -10.80
N ASP A 8 18.25 9.37 -11.94
CA ASP A 8 18.99 9.32 -13.19
C ASP A 8 18.04 9.14 -14.37
N LYS A 9 17.63 10.23 -15.01
CA LYS A 9 16.74 10.21 -16.19
C LYS A 9 17.34 9.54 -17.41
N SER A 10 18.65 9.35 -17.46
CA SER A 10 19.30 8.63 -18.56
C SER A 10 19.02 7.13 -18.50
N ASN A 11 18.68 6.61 -17.31
CA ASN A 11 18.30 5.22 -17.10
C ASN A 11 16.83 5.01 -17.50
N ARG A 12 16.65 4.67 -18.79
CA ARG A 12 15.34 4.42 -19.41
C ARG A 12 15.11 2.93 -19.55
N VAL A 13 13.95 2.48 -19.10
CA VAL A 13 13.55 1.08 -19.11
C VAL A 13 12.10 0.92 -19.59
N SER A 14 11.73 -0.28 -20.01
CA SER A 14 10.34 -0.67 -20.29
C SER A 14 9.53 -0.84 -19.00
N SER A 15 8.20 -1.02 -19.09
CA SER A 15 7.40 -1.29 -17.89
C SER A 15 7.74 -2.64 -17.27
N ALA A 16 8.02 -3.65 -18.08
CA ALA A 16 8.44 -4.96 -17.59
C ALA A 16 9.78 -4.89 -16.83
N GLU A 17 10.77 -4.14 -17.36
CA GLU A 17 12.04 -3.92 -16.66
C GLU A 17 11.87 -3.15 -15.35
N ALA A 18 11.05 -2.10 -15.33
CA ALA A 18 10.77 -1.32 -14.12
C ALA A 18 10.14 -2.18 -13.01
N ILE A 19 9.25 -3.09 -13.38
CA ILE A 19 8.60 -4.04 -12.45
C ILE A 19 9.57 -5.14 -12.01
N ALA A 20 10.29 -5.75 -12.94
CA ALA A 20 11.21 -6.84 -12.64
C ALA A 20 12.36 -6.40 -11.72
N HIS A 21 12.92 -5.22 -11.96
CA HIS A 21 13.99 -4.65 -11.13
C HIS A 21 13.48 -4.06 -9.82
N GLY A 22 12.29 -3.45 -9.83
CA GLY A 22 11.65 -2.83 -8.67
C GLY A 22 12.27 -1.52 -8.19
N ILE A 23 13.59 -1.36 -8.35
CA ILE A 23 14.38 -0.18 -8.00
C ILE A 23 15.52 -0.02 -9.01
N SER A 24 15.94 1.20 -9.28
CA SER A 24 17.07 1.50 -10.16
C SER A 24 18.42 1.21 -9.47
N LYS A 25 19.48 0.98 -10.25
CA LYS A 25 20.82 0.60 -9.75
C LYS A 25 21.41 1.66 -8.80
N GLU A 26 21.15 2.93 -9.04
CA GLU A 26 21.59 4.05 -8.19
C GLU A 26 20.64 4.30 -7.01
N GLY A 27 19.59 3.50 -6.86
CA GLY A 27 18.63 3.55 -5.77
C GLY A 27 17.43 4.49 -6.01
N GLY A 28 17.30 5.04 -7.22
CA GLY A 28 16.14 5.83 -7.65
C GLY A 28 14.92 4.95 -7.93
N LEU A 29 13.74 5.56 -7.93
CA LEU A 29 12.47 4.87 -8.16
C LEU A 29 12.03 5.06 -9.62
N PHE A 30 11.47 4.03 -10.22
CA PHE A 30 10.95 4.14 -11.59
C PHE A 30 9.62 4.88 -11.63
N VAL A 31 9.50 5.83 -12.57
CA VAL A 31 8.30 6.59 -12.90
C VAL A 31 8.09 6.60 -14.41
N PRO A 32 6.85 6.68 -14.93
CA PRO A 32 6.62 6.82 -16.36
C PRO A 32 7.13 8.19 -16.84
N GLU A 33 7.73 8.25 -18.03
CA GLU A 33 8.20 9.52 -18.63
C GLU A 33 7.07 10.52 -18.87
N SER A 34 5.85 10.02 -19.05
CA SER A 34 4.65 10.84 -19.26
C SER A 34 3.42 10.15 -18.69
N PHE A 35 2.43 10.94 -18.31
CA PHE A 35 1.15 10.39 -17.82
C PHE A 35 0.11 10.45 -18.93
N PRO A 36 -0.61 9.33 -19.17
CA PRO A 36 -1.71 9.32 -20.12
C PRO A 36 -2.84 10.23 -19.63
N LYS A 37 -3.54 10.85 -20.58
CA LYS A 37 -4.75 11.63 -20.30
C LYS A 37 -5.97 10.83 -20.77
N LEU A 38 -6.90 10.60 -19.87
CA LEU A 38 -8.20 10.03 -20.20
C LEU A 38 -9.12 11.16 -20.72
N SER A 39 -9.75 10.91 -21.84
CA SER A 39 -10.76 11.78 -22.42
C SER A 39 -12.15 11.55 -21.79
N ASN A 40 -13.10 12.43 -22.04
CA ASN A 40 -14.48 12.23 -21.63
C ASN A 40 -15.06 10.91 -22.22
N THR A 41 -14.67 10.55 -23.43
CA THR A 41 -15.09 9.27 -24.06
C THR A 41 -14.51 8.07 -23.30
N ASP A 42 -13.26 8.17 -22.81
CA ASP A 42 -12.66 7.12 -21.98
C ASP A 42 -13.46 6.93 -20.68
N PHE A 43 -13.84 8.02 -20.01
CA PHE A 43 -14.64 7.94 -18.79
C PHE A 43 -16.05 7.39 -19.06
N GLU A 44 -16.70 7.75 -20.17
CA GLU A 44 -17.99 7.18 -20.55
C GLU A 44 -17.91 5.67 -20.85
N ASN A 45 -16.77 5.18 -21.34
CA ASN A 45 -16.52 3.76 -21.51
C ASN A 45 -16.24 3.08 -20.15
N LEU A 46 -15.39 3.65 -19.33
CA LEU A 46 -15.03 3.14 -18.00
C LEU A 46 -16.24 3.01 -17.07
N LYS A 47 -17.20 3.93 -17.13
CA LYS A 47 -18.45 3.88 -16.37
C LYS A 47 -19.26 2.60 -16.59
N LYS A 48 -19.18 2.02 -17.79
CA LYS A 48 -19.93 0.82 -18.19
C LYS A 48 -19.24 -0.49 -17.77
N LEU A 49 -17.98 -0.41 -17.36
CA LEU A 49 -17.16 -1.57 -16.99
C LEU A 49 -17.24 -1.85 -15.49
N ASP A 50 -17.09 -3.13 -15.14
CA ASP A 50 -16.80 -3.55 -13.78
C ASP A 50 -15.35 -3.19 -13.37
N TYR A 51 -14.94 -3.53 -12.15
CA TYR A 51 -13.61 -3.22 -11.67
C TYR A 51 -12.51 -3.90 -12.51
N ILE A 52 -12.70 -5.16 -12.93
CA ILE A 52 -11.76 -5.93 -13.75
C ILE A 52 -11.57 -5.24 -15.11
N GLY A 53 -12.66 -4.87 -15.77
CA GLY A 53 -12.63 -4.15 -17.02
C GLY A 53 -11.96 -2.77 -16.91
N ARG A 54 -12.23 -2.03 -15.82
CA ARG A 54 -11.57 -0.75 -15.51
C ARG A 54 -10.07 -0.94 -15.27
N ALA A 55 -9.66 -2.00 -14.56
CA ALA A 55 -8.27 -2.32 -14.34
C ALA A 55 -7.52 -2.56 -15.66
N LYS A 56 -8.06 -3.40 -16.53
CA LYS A 56 -7.50 -3.64 -17.87
C LYS A 56 -7.41 -2.35 -18.68
N TYR A 57 -8.45 -1.54 -18.64
CA TYR A 57 -8.51 -0.27 -19.39
C TYR A 57 -7.47 0.73 -18.92
N VAL A 58 -7.24 0.88 -17.60
CA VAL A 58 -6.27 1.81 -17.05
C VAL A 58 -4.84 1.29 -17.20
N LEU A 59 -4.61 0.01 -16.89
CA LEU A 59 -3.27 -0.57 -16.88
C LEU A 59 -2.63 -0.64 -18.27
N LYS A 60 -3.40 -0.82 -19.36
CA LYS A 60 -2.87 -0.82 -20.73
C LYS A 60 -2.11 0.46 -21.10
N TYR A 61 -2.45 1.59 -20.51
CA TYR A 61 -1.75 2.85 -20.76
C TYR A 61 -0.36 2.90 -20.13
N PHE A 62 -0.14 2.15 -19.07
CA PHE A 62 1.13 2.09 -18.34
C PHE A 62 1.98 0.89 -18.75
N LEU A 63 1.35 -0.24 -19.04
CA LEU A 63 2.01 -1.52 -19.34
C LEU A 63 2.04 -1.77 -20.86
N THR A 64 2.60 -0.82 -21.62
CA THR A 64 2.54 -0.80 -23.09
C THR A 64 3.36 -1.87 -23.79
N ASP A 65 4.21 -2.56 -23.09
CA ASP A 65 5.00 -3.72 -23.55
C ASP A 65 4.38 -5.09 -23.13
N PHE A 66 3.20 -5.05 -22.46
CA PHE A 66 2.37 -6.24 -22.22
C PHE A 66 1.38 -6.42 -23.37
N THR A 67 1.19 -7.66 -23.81
CA THR A 67 0.11 -7.98 -24.75
C THR A 67 -1.26 -7.93 -24.06
N GLU A 68 -2.33 -7.94 -24.82
CA GLU A 68 -3.69 -7.96 -24.27
C GLU A 68 -3.94 -9.24 -23.45
N GLU A 69 -3.44 -10.39 -23.94
CA GLU A 69 -3.54 -11.67 -23.25
C GLU A 69 -2.72 -11.70 -21.94
N GLU A 70 -1.53 -11.10 -21.94
CA GLU A 70 -0.70 -10.97 -20.73
C GLU A 70 -1.38 -10.08 -19.69
N LEU A 71 -1.97 -8.98 -20.13
CA LEU A 71 -2.70 -8.07 -19.25
C LEU A 71 -3.96 -8.75 -18.69
N ASP A 72 -4.70 -9.48 -19.54
CA ASP A 72 -5.84 -10.28 -19.12
C ASP A 72 -5.47 -11.35 -18.10
N TYR A 73 -4.37 -12.05 -18.32
CA TYR A 73 -3.82 -13.01 -17.37
C TYR A 73 -3.53 -12.37 -16.02
N CYS A 74 -2.86 -11.21 -16.01
CA CYS A 74 -2.52 -10.52 -14.77
C CYS A 74 -3.76 -10.04 -14.01
N VAL A 75 -4.69 -9.37 -14.69
CA VAL A 75 -5.85 -8.76 -14.06
C VAL A 75 -6.84 -9.81 -13.56
N ASN A 76 -7.13 -10.81 -14.38
CA ASN A 76 -8.04 -11.90 -13.97
C ASN A 76 -7.43 -12.74 -12.84
N GLY A 77 -6.14 -13.07 -12.92
CA GLY A 77 -5.46 -13.81 -11.85
C GLY A 77 -5.47 -13.07 -10.51
N ALA A 78 -5.37 -11.74 -10.55
CA ALA A 78 -5.37 -10.91 -9.34
C ALA A 78 -6.75 -10.73 -8.71
N TYR A 79 -7.79 -10.52 -9.53
CA TYR A 79 -9.06 -9.98 -9.03
C TYR A 79 -10.25 -10.93 -9.14
N THR A 80 -10.19 -11.99 -9.93
CA THR A 80 -11.29 -12.93 -10.02
C THR A 80 -11.28 -13.91 -8.84
N GLY A 81 -12.33 -13.90 -8.05
CA GLY A 81 -12.52 -14.79 -6.90
C GLY A 81 -11.61 -14.52 -5.70
N SER A 82 -10.83 -13.42 -5.72
CA SER A 82 -9.92 -13.03 -4.62
C SER A 82 -10.52 -11.98 -3.69
N PHE A 83 -11.65 -11.38 -4.07
CA PHE A 83 -12.32 -10.32 -3.34
C PHE A 83 -13.78 -10.62 -3.10
N ASP A 84 -14.36 -10.08 -2.05
CA ASP A 84 -15.75 -10.26 -1.69
C ASP A 84 -16.67 -9.83 -2.86
N GLU A 85 -17.58 -10.69 -3.26
CA GLU A 85 -18.57 -10.44 -4.33
C GLU A 85 -17.96 -9.90 -5.65
N ASP A 86 -16.69 -10.19 -5.94
CA ASP A 86 -15.95 -9.63 -7.08
C ASP A 86 -15.94 -8.08 -7.13
N LYS A 87 -16.02 -7.45 -5.96
CA LYS A 87 -15.96 -5.99 -5.77
C LYS A 87 -14.71 -5.57 -5.02
N PRO A 88 -13.54 -5.46 -5.69
CA PRO A 88 -12.27 -5.18 -5.01
C PRO A 88 -12.22 -3.84 -4.26
N ALA A 89 -12.96 -2.83 -4.70
CA ALA A 89 -12.93 -1.48 -4.13
C ALA A 89 -14.33 -0.83 -4.15
N PRO A 90 -15.32 -1.36 -3.42
CA PRO A 90 -16.64 -0.76 -3.34
C PRO A 90 -16.62 0.55 -2.54
N MET A 91 -17.65 1.37 -2.72
CA MET A 91 -17.84 2.59 -1.94
C MET A 91 -19.10 2.53 -1.08
N ALA A 92 -18.97 2.83 0.20
CA ALA A 92 -20.08 3.11 1.11
C ALA A 92 -20.29 4.64 1.22
N LYS A 93 -21.56 5.08 1.24
CA LYS A 93 -21.90 6.51 1.39
C LYS A 93 -22.23 6.81 2.86
N LEU A 94 -21.55 7.80 3.43
CA LEU A 94 -21.80 8.32 4.76
C LEU A 94 -22.34 9.75 4.65
N GLY A 95 -23.62 9.96 4.89
CA GLY A 95 -24.21 11.28 4.73
C GLY A 95 -24.22 11.79 3.28
N GLU A 96 -24.25 13.12 3.11
CA GLU A 96 -24.46 13.73 1.79
C GLU A 96 -23.18 13.71 0.92
N ASN A 97 -22.04 14.12 1.48
CA ASN A 97 -20.81 14.38 0.71
C ASN A 97 -19.65 13.44 1.05
N ILE A 98 -19.82 12.47 1.96
CA ILE A 98 -18.75 11.57 2.40
C ILE A 98 -18.91 10.19 1.78
N ASN A 99 -17.90 9.75 1.04
CA ASN A 99 -17.85 8.44 0.42
C ASN A 99 -16.62 7.68 0.95
N MET A 100 -16.84 6.51 1.54
CA MET A 100 -15.78 5.63 2.02
C MET A 100 -15.42 4.67 0.90
N LEU A 101 -14.19 4.75 0.41
CA LEU A 101 -13.65 3.79 -0.57
C LEU A 101 -13.07 2.62 0.20
N GLU A 102 -13.80 1.51 0.23
CA GLU A 102 -13.42 0.33 1.02
C GLU A 102 -12.42 -0.53 0.24
N LEU A 103 -11.17 -0.52 0.67
CA LEU A 103 -10.06 -1.20 0.01
C LEU A 103 -9.64 -2.49 0.71
N TRP A 104 -10.50 -3.05 1.55
CA TRP A 104 -10.17 -4.15 2.47
C TRP A 104 -10.98 -5.44 2.25
N HIS A 105 -11.67 -5.58 1.13
CA HIS A 105 -12.47 -6.75 0.78
C HIS A 105 -11.65 -7.93 0.21
N GLY A 106 -10.33 -7.81 0.25
CA GLY A 106 -9.41 -8.84 -0.20
C GLY A 106 -9.04 -9.87 0.87
N PRO A 107 -8.21 -10.86 0.51
CA PRO A 107 -7.93 -12.03 1.36
C PRO A 107 -7.18 -11.72 2.66
N THR A 108 -6.59 -10.54 2.80
CA THR A 108 -5.93 -10.14 4.06
C THR A 108 -6.62 -8.97 4.75
N CYS A 109 -7.78 -8.57 4.24
CA CYS A 109 -8.60 -7.49 4.80
C CYS A 109 -7.85 -6.15 4.93
N ALA A 110 -7.01 -5.80 3.93
CA ALA A 110 -6.30 -4.52 3.85
C ALA A 110 -6.08 -4.09 2.39
N PHE A 111 -5.96 -2.77 2.16
CA PHE A 111 -5.77 -2.18 0.82
C PHE A 111 -4.58 -2.73 0.05
N LYS A 112 -3.61 -3.28 0.78
CA LYS A 112 -2.39 -3.87 0.21
C LYS A 112 -2.70 -5.04 -0.73
N ASP A 113 -3.83 -5.71 -0.54
CA ASP A 113 -4.29 -6.80 -1.39
C ASP A 113 -4.47 -6.36 -2.84
N LEU A 114 -5.05 -5.17 -3.08
CA LEU A 114 -5.28 -4.66 -4.43
C LEU A 114 -4.01 -4.59 -5.29
N ALA A 115 -2.87 -4.35 -4.68
CA ALA A 115 -1.60 -4.32 -5.37
C ALA A 115 -0.81 -5.64 -5.24
N LEU A 116 -0.91 -6.34 -4.11
CA LEU A 116 -0.14 -7.56 -3.86
C LEU A 116 -0.78 -8.82 -4.47
N GLN A 117 -2.07 -8.81 -4.78
CA GLN A 117 -2.66 -9.84 -5.64
C GLN A 117 -2.23 -9.68 -7.11
N MET A 118 -2.00 -8.45 -7.57
CA MET A 118 -1.58 -8.15 -8.95
C MET A 118 -0.07 -8.34 -9.18
N LEU A 119 0.77 -7.94 -8.22
CA LEU A 119 2.23 -7.89 -8.38
C LEU A 119 2.86 -9.23 -8.82
N PRO A 120 2.48 -10.40 -8.27
CA PRO A 120 3.09 -11.67 -8.66
C PRO A 120 2.90 -11.99 -10.15
N TYR A 121 1.73 -11.73 -10.68
CA TYR A 121 1.42 -11.93 -12.11
C TYR A 121 2.22 -10.96 -12.98
N LEU A 122 2.27 -9.68 -12.60
CA LEU A 122 3.09 -8.68 -13.29
C LEU A 122 4.58 -9.06 -13.25
N LEU A 123 5.09 -9.54 -12.13
CA LEU A 123 6.48 -10.00 -12.00
C LEU A 123 6.76 -11.22 -12.85
N THR A 124 5.87 -12.20 -12.87
CA THR A 124 6.04 -13.42 -13.69
C THR A 124 6.11 -13.07 -15.18
N VAL A 125 5.19 -12.23 -15.68
CA VAL A 125 5.21 -11.76 -17.07
C VAL A 125 6.48 -10.94 -17.35
N SER A 126 6.83 -10.02 -16.45
CA SER A 126 8.03 -9.18 -16.57
C SER A 126 9.31 -10.02 -16.59
N ALA A 127 9.43 -11.00 -15.71
CA ALA A 127 10.59 -11.89 -15.65
C ALA A 127 10.80 -12.69 -16.96
N LYS A 128 9.70 -13.16 -17.56
CA LYS A 128 9.75 -13.85 -18.88
C LYS A 128 10.28 -12.94 -19.98
N LYS A 129 9.96 -11.64 -19.93
CA LYS A 129 10.43 -10.65 -20.92
C LYS A 129 11.89 -10.23 -20.71
N VAL A 130 12.33 -10.13 -19.45
CA VAL A 130 13.62 -9.50 -19.09
C VAL A 130 14.69 -10.51 -18.73
N ALA A 131 14.33 -11.60 -18.07
CA ALA A 131 15.25 -12.49 -17.38
C ALA A 131 15.19 -13.96 -17.84
N ALA A 132 14.68 -14.23 -19.04
CA ALA A 132 14.74 -15.56 -19.70
C ALA A 132 14.26 -16.74 -18.82
N GLY A 133 13.20 -16.56 -18.06
CA GLY A 133 12.51 -17.65 -17.35
C GLY A 133 13.16 -18.07 -16.03
N LYS A 134 13.94 -17.21 -15.38
CA LYS A 134 14.41 -17.46 -14.01
C LYS A 134 13.28 -17.39 -13.02
N LYS A 135 13.31 -18.30 -12.03
CA LYS A 135 12.38 -18.23 -10.89
C LYS A 135 12.65 -16.99 -10.05
N THR A 136 11.60 -16.25 -9.72
CA THR A 136 11.70 -15.02 -8.93
C THR A 136 11.60 -15.32 -7.44
N VAL A 137 12.61 -14.93 -6.66
CA VAL A 137 12.65 -15.06 -5.21
C VAL A 137 12.38 -13.70 -4.57
N ILE A 138 11.38 -13.66 -3.71
CA ILE A 138 10.98 -12.47 -2.97
C ILE A 138 11.36 -12.62 -1.51
N LEU A 139 12.13 -11.67 -0.98
CA LEU A 139 12.40 -11.57 0.46
C LEU A 139 11.69 -10.35 1.02
N VAL A 140 10.98 -10.55 2.13
CA VAL A 140 10.22 -9.49 2.81
C VAL A 140 10.58 -9.49 4.30
N ALA A 141 10.96 -8.33 4.82
CA ALA A 141 10.89 -8.04 6.25
C ALA A 141 9.59 -7.30 6.53
N THR A 142 8.85 -7.70 7.56
CA THR A 142 7.56 -7.10 7.89
C THR A 142 7.36 -6.92 9.39
N SER A 143 6.62 -5.88 9.74
CA SER A 143 6.04 -5.68 11.06
C SER A 143 4.55 -6.06 11.11
N GLY A 144 4.01 -6.72 10.05
CA GLY A 144 2.61 -7.17 10.03
C GLY A 144 1.99 -7.29 8.64
N ASP A 145 1.08 -6.39 8.28
CA ASP A 145 0.18 -6.50 7.12
C ASP A 145 0.84 -6.73 5.76
N THR A 146 1.98 -6.08 5.51
CA THR A 146 2.64 -6.19 4.19
C THR A 146 3.16 -7.60 3.94
N GLY A 147 3.71 -8.26 4.98
CA GLY A 147 4.19 -9.64 4.86
C GLY A 147 3.05 -10.60 4.59
N LYS A 148 1.95 -10.50 5.34
CA LYS A 148 0.78 -11.35 5.12
C LYS A 148 0.19 -11.15 3.72
N ALA A 149 0.02 -9.91 3.28
CA ALA A 149 -0.55 -9.62 1.96
C ALA A 149 0.38 -10.11 0.83
N ALA A 150 1.72 -10.03 1.02
CA ALA A 150 2.67 -10.57 0.06
C ALA A 150 2.61 -12.11 0.01
N LEU A 151 2.58 -12.79 1.17
CA LEU A 151 2.43 -14.24 1.23
C LEU A 151 1.16 -14.72 0.51
N GLU A 152 0.04 -14.03 0.72
CA GLU A 152 -1.23 -14.41 0.08
C GLU A 152 -1.19 -14.16 -1.42
N GLY A 153 -0.64 -13.02 -1.87
CA GLY A 153 -0.55 -12.71 -3.29
C GLY A 153 0.38 -13.64 -4.08
N PHE A 154 1.51 -14.04 -3.48
CA PHE A 154 2.48 -14.94 -4.13
C PHE A 154 2.12 -16.44 -3.98
N LYS A 155 1.15 -16.77 -3.15
CA LYS A 155 0.73 -18.13 -2.89
C LYS A 155 0.42 -18.89 -4.17
N ASP A 156 1.17 -19.99 -4.40
CA ASP A 156 1.01 -20.90 -5.53
C ASP A 156 1.12 -20.23 -6.93
N VAL A 157 1.69 -19.01 -7.01
CA VAL A 157 1.98 -18.38 -8.30
C VAL A 157 3.23 -19.02 -8.90
N ALA A 158 3.09 -19.51 -10.13
CA ALA A 158 4.15 -20.21 -10.85
C ALA A 158 5.44 -19.36 -10.98
N ASP A 159 6.59 -20.02 -10.96
CA ASP A 159 7.91 -19.41 -11.10
C ASP A 159 8.24 -18.35 -10.04
N THR A 160 7.62 -18.47 -8.86
CA THR A 160 7.92 -17.58 -7.71
C THR A 160 8.22 -18.38 -6.44
N GLU A 161 9.06 -17.82 -5.57
CA GLU A 161 9.23 -18.21 -4.18
C GLU A 161 9.17 -16.96 -3.31
N ILE A 162 8.55 -17.04 -2.16
CA ILE A 162 8.52 -15.92 -1.22
C ILE A 162 8.90 -16.37 0.18
N MET A 163 9.79 -15.61 0.82
CA MET A 163 10.12 -15.77 2.23
C MET A 163 9.91 -14.48 2.99
N VAL A 164 9.18 -14.58 4.10
CA VAL A 164 8.85 -13.48 4.99
C VAL A 164 9.53 -13.67 6.33
N PHE A 165 10.29 -12.66 6.75
CA PHE A 165 10.85 -12.54 8.09
C PHE A 165 10.06 -11.54 8.92
N TYR A 166 9.77 -11.87 10.18
CA TYR A 166 9.10 -10.96 11.10
C TYR A 166 9.68 -11.10 12.52
N PRO A 167 9.67 -10.03 13.35
CA PRO A 167 10.08 -10.10 14.74
C PRO A 167 9.20 -11.04 15.53
N ASN A 168 9.78 -11.99 16.26
CA ASN A 168 9.02 -12.96 17.05
C ASN A 168 8.11 -12.29 18.11
N ASP A 169 8.55 -11.19 18.68
CA ASP A 169 7.86 -10.40 19.71
C ASP A 169 7.41 -9.00 19.25
N GLY A 170 7.39 -8.75 17.94
CA GLY A 170 7.14 -7.40 17.39
C GLY A 170 5.89 -7.27 16.53
N VAL A 171 5.03 -8.29 16.45
CA VAL A 171 3.79 -8.28 15.68
C VAL A 171 2.61 -8.68 16.56
N SER A 172 1.39 -8.23 16.21
CA SER A 172 0.20 -8.62 16.97
C SER A 172 -0.05 -10.13 16.88
N PRO A 173 -0.69 -10.77 17.88
CA PRO A 173 -1.04 -12.19 17.84
C PRO A 173 -1.82 -12.57 16.58
N MET A 174 -2.76 -11.72 16.14
CA MET A 174 -3.54 -11.94 14.93
C MET A 174 -2.65 -11.94 13.68
N GLN A 175 -1.74 -10.97 13.55
CA GLN A 175 -0.80 -10.90 12.42
C GLN A 175 0.17 -12.09 12.42
N LYS A 176 0.66 -12.50 13.60
CA LYS A 176 1.51 -13.70 13.75
C LYS A 176 0.77 -14.94 13.27
N LEU A 177 -0.47 -15.11 13.72
CA LEU A 177 -1.32 -16.24 13.30
C LEU A 177 -1.58 -16.22 11.79
N GLN A 178 -1.88 -15.06 11.22
CA GLN A 178 -2.07 -14.91 9.77
C GLN A 178 -0.85 -15.36 8.94
N MET A 179 0.36 -15.05 9.39
CA MET A 179 1.59 -15.45 8.71
C MET A 179 1.93 -16.92 8.98
N ALA A 180 1.87 -17.37 10.23
CA ALA A 180 2.23 -18.72 10.63
C ALA A 180 1.29 -19.81 10.07
N SER A 181 0.04 -19.46 9.75
CA SER A 181 -0.94 -20.34 9.13
C SER A 181 -1.01 -20.26 7.61
N GLN A 182 -0.15 -19.47 6.97
CA GLN A 182 -0.17 -19.26 5.52
C GLN A 182 -0.09 -20.58 4.74
N LYS A 183 -0.99 -20.75 3.77
CA LYS A 183 -1.01 -21.89 2.84
C LYS A 183 -0.20 -21.55 1.57
N GLY A 184 0.18 -22.58 0.83
CA GLY A 184 0.91 -22.47 -0.45
C GLY A 184 2.17 -23.31 -0.45
N GLY A 185 2.58 -23.79 -1.63
CA GLY A 185 3.76 -24.63 -1.80
C GLY A 185 5.07 -23.84 -1.93
N ASN A 186 4.97 -22.58 -2.35
CA ASN A 186 6.09 -21.68 -2.66
C ASN A 186 6.24 -20.55 -1.63
N VAL A 187 5.61 -20.66 -0.46
CA VAL A 187 5.66 -19.65 0.60
C VAL A 187 6.42 -20.15 1.82
N HIS A 188 7.25 -19.29 2.40
CA HIS A 188 8.08 -19.57 3.56
C HIS A 188 7.98 -18.42 4.56
N VAL A 189 7.96 -18.75 5.84
CA VAL A 189 7.85 -17.78 6.92
C VAL A 189 8.80 -18.19 8.05
N CYS A 190 9.59 -17.22 8.52
CA CYS A 190 10.49 -17.43 9.65
C CYS A 190 10.42 -16.23 10.60
N ALA A 191 10.19 -16.48 11.88
CA ALA A 191 10.35 -15.46 12.91
C ALA A 191 11.84 -15.23 13.19
N ILE A 192 12.22 -14.03 13.62
CA ILE A 192 13.58 -13.76 14.09
C ILE A 192 13.62 -13.33 15.54
N ASN A 193 14.65 -13.73 16.26
CA ASN A 193 14.99 -13.19 17.57
C ASN A 193 15.66 -11.83 17.39
N GLY A 194 14.85 -10.78 17.25
CA GLY A 194 15.26 -9.41 16.99
C GLY A 194 14.06 -8.50 16.77
N ASN A 195 14.30 -7.25 16.44
CA ASN A 195 13.27 -6.29 16.12
C ASN A 195 13.06 -6.16 14.59
N PHE A 196 12.15 -5.26 14.18
CA PHE A 196 11.86 -5.04 12.76
C PHE A 196 13.07 -4.50 11.97
N ASP A 197 13.88 -3.63 12.58
CA ASP A 197 15.07 -3.08 11.93
C ASP A 197 16.14 -4.16 11.71
N ASP A 198 16.25 -5.13 12.64
CA ASP A 198 17.11 -6.31 12.48
C ASP A 198 16.65 -7.15 11.28
N ALA A 199 15.34 -7.43 11.17
CA ALA A 199 14.77 -8.17 10.03
C ALA A 199 15.04 -7.45 8.71
N GLN A 200 14.80 -6.15 8.67
CA GLN A 200 14.99 -5.32 7.48
C GLN A 200 16.46 -5.25 7.06
N THR A 201 17.37 -5.09 8.03
CA THR A 201 18.81 -5.06 7.81
C THR A 201 19.31 -6.41 7.28
N GLY A 202 18.85 -7.53 7.85
CA GLY A 202 19.17 -8.87 7.41
C GLY A 202 18.71 -9.14 5.96
N VAL A 203 17.45 -8.84 5.66
CA VAL A 203 16.91 -8.96 4.28
C VAL A 203 17.71 -8.10 3.30
N LYS A 204 18.01 -6.85 3.65
CA LYS A 204 18.80 -5.95 2.80
C LYS A 204 20.21 -6.49 2.55
N LYS A 205 20.87 -7.01 3.58
CA LYS A 205 22.22 -7.63 3.47
C LYS A 205 22.19 -8.81 2.51
N ILE A 206 21.24 -9.74 2.66
CA ILE A 206 21.07 -10.90 1.79
C ILE A 206 20.80 -10.47 0.34
N PHE A 207 19.91 -9.49 0.16
CA PHE A 207 19.50 -9.01 -1.17
C PHE A 207 20.65 -8.33 -1.95
N THR A 208 21.60 -7.71 -1.26
CA THR A 208 22.73 -6.98 -1.87
C THR A 208 24.02 -7.80 -1.94
N ASP A 209 24.02 -9.02 -1.41
CA ASP A 209 25.17 -9.90 -1.40
C ASP A 209 25.37 -10.55 -2.78
N LYS A 210 26.58 -10.38 -3.34
CA LYS A 210 26.93 -10.90 -4.69
C LYS A 210 27.04 -12.40 -4.70
N GLU A 211 27.60 -13.02 -3.66
CA GLU A 211 27.75 -14.47 -3.57
C GLU A 211 26.40 -15.17 -3.51
N VAL A 212 25.44 -14.55 -2.78
CA VAL A 212 24.05 -15.02 -2.73
C VAL A 212 23.38 -14.89 -4.10
N ALA A 213 23.58 -13.77 -4.78
CA ALA A 213 23.04 -13.56 -6.12
C ALA A 213 23.59 -14.54 -7.15
N GLU A 214 24.91 -14.86 -7.09
CA GLU A 214 25.57 -15.86 -7.93
C GLU A 214 25.01 -17.25 -7.65
N ARG A 215 24.88 -17.65 -6.39
CA ARG A 215 24.31 -18.95 -5.99
C ARG A 215 22.85 -19.12 -6.45
N LEU A 216 22.02 -18.09 -6.33
CA LEU A 216 20.67 -18.12 -6.89
C LEU A 216 20.69 -18.31 -8.41
N ASN A 217 21.61 -17.61 -9.09
CA ASN A 217 21.74 -17.69 -10.54
C ASN A 217 22.14 -19.11 -11.01
N GLU A 218 23.02 -19.81 -10.29
CA GLU A 218 23.38 -21.20 -10.53
C GLU A 218 22.17 -22.15 -10.46
N HIS A 219 21.16 -21.80 -9.64
CA HIS A 219 19.92 -22.55 -9.51
C HIS A 219 18.75 -21.98 -10.35
N ASN A 220 19.08 -21.17 -11.36
CA ASN A 220 18.11 -20.52 -12.24
C ASN A 220 17.09 -19.64 -11.50
N MET A 221 17.54 -18.96 -10.44
CA MET A 221 16.76 -18.07 -9.60
C MET A 221 17.33 -16.64 -9.64
N GLN A 222 16.49 -15.66 -9.27
CA GLN A 222 16.92 -14.28 -9.07
C GLN A 222 16.06 -13.58 -8.02
N PHE A 223 16.64 -12.59 -7.32
CA PHE A 223 15.87 -11.75 -6.43
C PHE A 223 15.00 -10.73 -7.19
N SER A 224 13.83 -10.44 -6.64
CA SER A 224 13.05 -9.25 -6.94
C SER A 224 12.40 -8.70 -5.67
N SER A 225 11.82 -7.51 -5.75
CA SER A 225 11.28 -6.80 -4.60
C SER A 225 9.76 -6.66 -4.67
N ALA A 226 9.08 -7.07 -3.60
CA ALA A 226 7.66 -6.80 -3.37
C ALA A 226 7.42 -5.54 -2.51
N ASN A 227 8.41 -4.68 -2.31
CA ASN A 227 8.28 -3.47 -1.52
C ASN A 227 7.33 -2.45 -2.17
N SER A 228 6.80 -1.52 -1.37
CA SER A 228 5.87 -0.47 -1.85
C SER A 228 6.48 0.46 -2.92
N ILE A 229 7.80 0.48 -3.05
CA ILE A 229 8.54 1.25 -4.06
C ILE A 229 8.51 0.61 -5.46
N ASN A 230 8.21 -0.69 -5.59
CA ASN A 230 8.09 -1.32 -6.90
C ASN A 230 6.92 -0.69 -7.69
N TRP A 231 7.15 -0.34 -8.96
CA TRP A 231 6.10 0.21 -9.82
C TRP A 231 4.89 -0.72 -9.95
N GLY A 232 5.11 -2.03 -9.99
CA GLY A 232 4.05 -3.04 -10.02
C GLY A 232 3.17 -3.06 -8.76
N ARG A 233 3.63 -2.41 -7.64
CA ARG A 233 2.83 -2.16 -6.45
C ARG A 233 2.05 -0.85 -6.51
N LEU A 234 2.56 0.13 -7.26
CA LEU A 234 1.96 1.46 -7.34
C LEU A 234 0.89 1.54 -8.42
N VAL A 235 1.16 1.03 -9.62
CA VAL A 235 0.27 1.19 -10.76
C VAL A 235 -1.14 0.60 -10.55
N PRO A 236 -1.35 -0.56 -9.88
CA PRO A 236 -2.69 -1.07 -9.61
C PRO A 236 -3.51 -0.15 -8.69
N GLN A 237 -2.85 0.67 -7.87
CA GLN A 237 -3.53 1.58 -6.96
C GLN A 237 -4.17 2.78 -7.67
N ILE A 238 -3.71 3.13 -8.87
CA ILE A 238 -4.33 4.19 -9.69
C ILE A 238 -5.75 3.75 -10.09
N VAL A 239 -5.94 2.46 -10.33
CA VAL A 239 -7.20 1.89 -10.82
C VAL A 239 -8.37 2.20 -9.88
N TYR A 240 -8.21 2.02 -8.57
CA TYR A 240 -9.34 2.21 -7.66
C TYR A 240 -9.76 3.68 -7.50
N TYR A 241 -8.88 4.65 -7.75
CA TYR A 241 -9.28 6.06 -7.79
C TYR A 241 -10.00 6.44 -9.08
N VAL A 242 -9.59 5.89 -10.22
CA VAL A 242 -10.33 6.01 -11.47
C VAL A 242 -11.70 5.33 -11.35
N SER A 243 -11.73 4.14 -10.73
CA SER A 243 -12.97 3.40 -10.45
C SER A 243 -13.91 4.18 -9.55
N ALA A 244 -13.39 4.74 -8.43
CA ALA A 244 -14.19 5.56 -7.52
C ALA A 244 -14.83 6.75 -8.24
N TYR A 245 -14.10 7.44 -9.10
CA TYR A 245 -14.66 8.52 -9.92
C TYR A 245 -15.79 8.03 -10.83
N CYS A 246 -15.62 6.90 -11.52
CA CYS A 246 -16.67 6.32 -12.35
C CYS A 246 -17.92 5.95 -11.51
N ASP A 247 -17.73 5.45 -10.30
CA ASP A 247 -18.83 5.10 -9.41
C ASP A 247 -19.58 6.32 -8.87
N LEU A 248 -18.85 7.41 -8.56
CA LEU A 248 -19.49 8.70 -8.22
C LEU A 248 -20.35 9.23 -9.37
N LEU A 249 -19.84 9.18 -10.61
CA LEU A 249 -20.60 9.56 -11.80
C LEU A 249 -21.84 8.68 -12.01
N ASN A 250 -21.72 7.36 -11.83
CA ASN A 250 -22.83 6.43 -11.95
C ASN A 250 -23.92 6.64 -10.87
N ARG A 251 -23.55 7.19 -9.72
CA ARG A 251 -24.49 7.61 -8.65
C ARG A 251 -25.15 8.96 -8.92
N GLY A 252 -24.74 9.67 -9.98
CA GLY A 252 -25.24 11.00 -10.31
C GLY A 252 -24.73 12.11 -9.39
N GLU A 253 -23.59 11.91 -8.74
CA GLU A 253 -22.95 12.95 -7.90
C GLU A 253 -22.53 14.14 -8.78
N SER A 254 -22.79 15.37 -8.29
CA SER A 254 -22.35 16.59 -8.96
C SER A 254 -20.86 16.83 -8.70
N LEU A 255 -20.03 16.64 -9.72
CA LEU A 255 -18.57 16.76 -9.65
C LEU A 255 -18.02 17.91 -10.52
N GLU A 256 -18.85 18.91 -10.85
CA GLU A 256 -18.44 20.05 -11.68
C GLU A 256 -17.25 20.82 -11.07
N ASN A 257 -17.18 20.90 -9.75
CA ASN A 257 -16.10 21.54 -9.00
C ASN A 257 -15.05 20.53 -8.51
N GLY A 258 -15.08 19.28 -9.00
CA GLY A 258 -14.23 18.19 -8.54
C GLY A 258 -14.64 17.67 -7.15
N PHE A 259 -13.82 16.77 -6.63
CA PHE A 259 -13.96 16.16 -5.30
C PHE A 259 -12.61 16.09 -4.59
N ASN A 260 -12.65 15.91 -3.27
CA ASN A 260 -11.45 15.76 -2.46
C ASN A 260 -11.16 14.26 -2.22
N VAL A 261 -9.90 13.93 -1.98
CA VAL A 261 -9.50 12.58 -1.58
C VAL A 261 -8.72 12.66 -0.27
N THR A 262 -9.15 11.89 0.73
CA THR A 262 -8.44 11.79 2.02
C THR A 262 -7.84 10.41 2.17
N VAL A 263 -6.56 10.36 2.52
CA VAL A 263 -5.81 9.10 2.60
C VAL A 263 -5.04 9.00 3.91
N PRO A 264 -5.26 7.94 4.71
CA PRO A 264 -4.37 7.64 5.84
C PRO A 264 -3.01 7.23 5.27
N THR A 265 -1.98 8.04 5.55
CA THR A 265 -0.75 8.01 4.75
C THR A 265 0.47 7.64 5.59
N GLY A 266 1.15 6.56 5.19
CA GLY A 266 2.49 6.19 5.63
C GLY A 266 3.51 6.35 4.50
N ASN A 267 3.76 5.28 3.73
CA ASN A 267 4.75 5.22 2.65
C ASN A 267 4.38 5.99 1.36
N PHE A 268 3.38 6.84 1.41
CA PHE A 268 2.92 7.74 0.34
C PHE A 268 2.39 7.05 -0.94
N GLY A 269 2.41 5.73 -1.04
CA GLY A 269 2.00 5.01 -2.26
C GLY A 269 0.54 5.23 -2.63
N ASN A 270 -0.37 5.11 -1.67
CA ASN A 270 -1.80 5.24 -1.87
C ASN A 270 -2.18 6.68 -2.31
N ILE A 271 -1.75 7.71 -1.59
CA ILE A 271 -2.06 9.11 -1.95
C ILE A 271 -1.38 9.53 -3.26
N LEU A 272 -0.20 8.99 -3.56
CA LEU A 272 0.48 9.19 -4.84
C LEU A 272 -0.31 8.57 -6.00
N ALA A 273 -0.95 7.43 -5.80
CA ALA A 273 -1.84 6.84 -6.80
C ALA A 273 -3.05 7.75 -7.09
N ALA A 274 -3.62 8.40 -6.08
CA ALA A 274 -4.66 9.42 -6.26
C ALA A 274 -4.12 10.64 -7.04
N TYR A 275 -2.90 11.09 -6.74
CA TYR A 275 -2.24 12.15 -7.51
C TYR A 275 -2.06 11.75 -8.99
N TYR A 276 -1.68 10.51 -9.27
CA TYR A 276 -1.55 10.02 -10.64
C TYR A 276 -2.90 9.89 -11.34
N ALA A 277 -3.95 9.47 -10.66
CA ALA A 277 -5.31 9.51 -11.19
C ALA A 277 -5.74 10.95 -11.55
N LYS A 278 -5.40 11.94 -10.71
CA LYS A 278 -5.58 13.37 -11.03
C LYS A 278 -4.81 13.77 -12.29
N LYS A 279 -3.56 13.33 -12.43
CA LYS A 279 -2.76 13.57 -13.66
C LYS A 279 -3.40 12.96 -14.91
N MET A 280 -4.10 11.84 -14.76
CA MET A 280 -4.84 11.19 -15.86
C MET A 280 -6.15 11.90 -16.21
N GLY A 281 -6.60 12.88 -15.44
CA GLY A 281 -7.80 13.66 -15.75
C GLY A 281 -8.96 13.47 -14.78
N VAL A 282 -8.81 12.64 -13.74
CA VAL A 282 -9.81 12.54 -12.66
C VAL A 282 -9.86 13.90 -11.94
N PRO A 283 -11.04 14.51 -11.76
CA PRO A 283 -11.16 15.88 -11.24
C PRO A 283 -11.01 15.94 -9.71
N ILE A 284 -9.90 15.44 -9.20
CA ILE A 284 -9.55 15.54 -7.78
C ILE A 284 -9.12 16.97 -7.49
N ASN A 285 -9.80 17.64 -6.55
CA ASN A 285 -9.46 18.99 -6.15
C ASN A 285 -8.27 19.00 -5.19
N LYS A 286 -8.43 18.46 -3.98
CA LYS A 286 -7.41 18.43 -2.94
C LYS A 286 -7.11 16.99 -2.51
N LEU A 287 -5.83 16.70 -2.28
CA LEU A 287 -5.33 15.48 -1.69
C LEU A 287 -5.04 15.74 -0.21
N ILE A 288 -5.83 15.14 0.68
CA ILE A 288 -5.75 15.34 2.12
C ILE A 288 -4.92 14.20 2.70
N CYS A 289 -3.70 14.53 3.12
CA CYS A 289 -2.75 13.60 3.72
C CYS A 289 -3.00 13.53 5.23
N ALA A 290 -3.52 12.41 5.69
CA ALA A 290 -3.79 12.17 7.10
C ALA A 290 -2.62 11.40 7.73
N SER A 291 -2.02 11.96 8.79
CA SER A 291 -0.96 11.35 9.59
C SER A 291 -1.48 10.97 10.97
N ASN A 292 -0.86 9.96 11.60
CA ASN A 292 -0.99 9.75 13.04
C ASN A 292 0.05 10.61 13.81
N SER A 293 0.40 10.24 15.05
CA SER A 293 1.40 10.96 15.84
C SER A 293 2.77 11.03 15.15
N ASN A 294 3.07 10.11 14.22
CA ASN A 294 4.26 10.17 13.36
C ASN A 294 4.00 11.10 12.17
N ASN A 295 3.93 12.40 12.43
CA ASN A 295 3.37 13.41 11.54
C ASN A 295 4.39 14.06 10.58
N VAL A 296 5.46 13.35 10.21
CA VAL A 296 6.54 13.89 9.33
C VAL A 296 6.00 14.43 8.00
N LEU A 297 5.01 13.75 7.40
CA LEU A 297 4.38 14.19 6.15
C LEU A 297 3.52 15.44 6.34
N THR A 298 2.81 15.54 7.45
CA THR A 298 2.02 16.73 7.80
C THR A 298 2.90 17.97 7.89
N ASP A 299 4.03 17.88 8.59
CA ASP A 299 4.97 18.99 8.72
C ASP A 299 5.62 19.33 7.39
N PHE A 300 6.02 18.32 6.61
CA PHE A 300 6.57 18.52 5.26
C PHE A 300 5.59 19.26 4.34
N ILE A 301 4.31 18.87 4.32
CA ILE A 301 3.28 19.54 3.49
C ILE A 301 3.07 20.99 3.90
N LYS A 302 3.20 21.30 5.20
CA LYS A 302 3.00 22.65 5.74
C LYS A 302 4.20 23.58 5.57
N THR A 303 5.42 23.01 5.53
CA THR A 303 6.65 23.82 5.68
C THR A 303 7.68 23.61 4.58
N GLY A 304 7.45 22.66 3.65
CA GLY A 304 8.45 22.26 2.67
C GLY A 304 9.71 21.58 3.26
N LYS A 305 9.79 21.42 4.60
CA LYS A 305 10.91 20.76 5.28
C LYS A 305 10.53 19.33 5.67
N TYR A 306 11.27 18.37 5.14
CA TYR A 306 11.19 16.97 5.58
C TYR A 306 12.29 16.72 6.64
N ASP A 307 11.88 16.24 7.83
CA ASP A 307 12.83 16.04 8.94
C ASP A 307 12.45 14.75 9.70
N ARG A 308 13.29 13.71 9.56
CA ARG A 308 13.13 12.43 10.26
C ARG A 308 13.78 12.40 11.64
N ASN A 309 14.52 13.45 12.04
CA ASN A 309 15.19 13.55 13.34
C ASN A 309 14.20 13.92 14.42
N ARG A 310 13.30 13.00 14.72
CA ARG A 310 12.20 13.15 15.68
C ARG A 310 11.94 11.84 16.41
N GLU A 311 11.18 11.90 17.47
CA GLU A 311 10.73 10.73 18.20
C GLU A 311 9.83 9.85 17.32
N PHE A 312 9.95 8.54 17.48
CA PHE A 312 9.10 7.55 16.83
C PHE A 312 8.04 7.07 17.83
N TYR A 313 6.80 7.10 17.44
CA TYR A 313 5.66 6.65 18.25
C TYR A 313 5.08 5.36 17.72
N THR A 314 4.89 4.37 18.60
CA THR A 314 4.08 3.20 18.31
C THR A 314 2.63 3.54 18.61
N THR A 315 1.76 3.48 17.59
CA THR A 315 0.37 3.94 17.68
C THR A 315 -0.63 2.81 17.43
N VAL A 316 -1.93 3.09 17.63
CA VAL A 316 -3.02 2.17 17.29
C VAL A 316 -3.23 2.03 15.77
N SER A 317 -2.56 2.84 14.95
CA SER A 317 -2.60 2.78 13.48
C SER A 317 -1.22 2.42 12.87
N PRO A 318 -0.69 1.23 13.13
CA PRO A 318 0.73 0.88 12.95
C PRO A 318 1.21 0.93 11.49
N SER A 319 0.33 0.79 10.50
CA SER A 319 0.75 0.90 9.08
C SER A 319 1.17 2.32 8.67
N MET A 320 0.92 3.31 9.53
CA MET A 320 1.30 4.72 9.37
C MET A 320 2.50 5.10 10.24
N ASP A 321 3.01 4.19 11.08
CA ASP A 321 4.17 4.43 11.94
C ASP A 321 5.44 4.42 11.12
N ILE A 322 5.78 5.58 10.56
CA ILE A 322 6.98 5.78 9.72
C ILE A 322 7.64 7.13 10.00
N LEU A 323 8.96 7.17 9.83
CA LEU A 323 9.74 8.42 9.78
C LEU A 323 10.31 8.68 8.37
N ILE A 324 10.31 7.67 7.49
CA ILE A 324 10.74 7.80 6.09
C ILE A 324 9.61 7.31 5.19
N SER A 325 9.08 8.22 4.39
CA SER A 325 7.99 7.94 3.45
C SER A 325 8.54 7.67 2.06
N SER A 326 8.64 6.39 1.72
CA SER A 326 9.46 5.90 0.60
C SER A 326 9.00 6.37 -0.80
N ASN A 327 7.69 6.53 -1.04
CA ASN A 327 7.19 6.96 -2.36
C ASN A 327 7.09 8.49 -2.52
N LEU A 328 7.38 9.25 -1.46
CA LEU A 328 7.44 10.71 -1.53
C LEU A 328 8.45 11.17 -2.61
N GLU A 329 9.52 10.43 -2.80
CA GLU A 329 10.53 10.69 -3.83
C GLU A 329 9.94 10.84 -5.23
N ARG A 330 8.94 10.02 -5.59
CA ARG A 330 8.25 10.14 -6.89
C ARG A 330 7.49 11.45 -7.04
N MET A 331 6.85 11.92 -5.97
CA MET A 331 6.19 13.21 -5.97
C MET A 331 7.21 14.37 -6.07
N LEU A 332 8.32 14.29 -5.34
CA LEU A 332 9.40 15.29 -5.42
C LEU A 332 9.94 15.39 -6.85
N PHE A 333 10.15 14.27 -7.52
CA PHE A 333 10.59 14.24 -8.92
C PHE A 333 9.59 14.97 -9.84
N GLU A 334 8.30 14.68 -9.72
CA GLU A 334 7.26 15.35 -10.51
C GLU A 334 7.19 16.86 -10.24
N LEU A 335 7.23 17.27 -8.98
CA LEU A 335 7.07 18.67 -8.58
C LEU A 335 8.32 19.52 -8.86
N SER A 336 9.50 18.91 -8.90
CA SER A 336 10.76 19.59 -9.32
C SER A 336 10.81 19.88 -10.82
N GLY A 337 9.84 19.39 -11.60
CA GLY A 337 9.89 19.45 -13.06
C GLY A 337 10.71 18.31 -13.66
N CYS A 338 10.73 17.18 -13.01
CA CYS A 338 11.51 15.99 -13.35
C CYS A 338 13.03 16.23 -13.28
N ASP A 339 13.48 16.96 -12.27
CA ASP A 339 14.90 17.22 -12.01
C ASP A 339 15.48 16.09 -11.15
N ASP A 340 16.13 15.12 -11.81
CA ASP A 340 16.74 13.95 -11.19
C ASP A 340 17.92 14.31 -10.27
N LYS A 341 18.66 15.36 -10.57
CA LYS A 341 19.79 15.83 -9.74
C LYS A 341 19.30 16.43 -8.45
N ALA A 342 18.30 17.31 -8.51
CA ALA A 342 17.71 17.90 -7.31
C ALA A 342 17.11 16.81 -6.40
N VAL A 343 16.46 15.79 -6.97
CA VAL A 343 15.95 14.67 -6.18
C VAL A 343 17.07 13.85 -5.55
N ALA A 344 18.14 13.56 -6.31
CA ALA A 344 19.30 12.85 -5.77
C ALA A 344 19.95 13.61 -4.62
N GLU A 345 20.06 14.94 -4.71
CA GLU A 345 20.57 15.82 -3.63
C GLU A 345 19.68 15.72 -2.38
N MET A 346 18.36 15.92 -2.51
CA MET A 346 17.42 15.80 -1.39
C MET A 346 17.49 14.42 -0.71
N GLN A 347 17.62 13.33 -1.48
CA GLN A 347 17.75 11.99 -0.93
C GLN A 347 19.11 11.77 -0.22
N ASN A 348 20.20 12.38 -0.71
CA ASN A 348 21.48 12.34 -0.06
C ASN A 348 21.48 13.17 1.25
N GLU A 349 20.85 14.34 1.28
CA GLU A 349 20.62 15.12 2.50
C GLU A 349 19.83 14.31 3.53
N LEU A 350 18.71 13.70 3.12
CA LEU A 350 17.92 12.85 4.01
C LEU A 350 18.73 11.69 4.59
N LYS A 351 19.59 11.08 3.77
CA LYS A 351 20.46 9.98 4.22
C LYS A 351 21.50 10.45 5.23
N ASN A 352 22.16 11.58 4.99
CA ASN A 352 23.32 12.04 5.72
C ASN A 352 22.96 12.88 6.95
N SER A 353 22.00 13.81 6.82
CA SER A 353 21.59 14.73 7.89
C SER A 353 20.22 14.40 8.52
N GLY A 354 19.46 13.53 7.88
CA GLY A 354 18.10 13.16 8.30
C GLY A 354 17.02 14.17 7.89
N ALA A 355 17.38 15.23 7.15
CA ALA A 355 16.42 16.26 6.71
C ALA A 355 16.82 16.85 5.36
N PHE A 356 15.82 17.41 4.65
CA PHE A 356 15.99 18.24 3.47
C PHE A 356 14.88 19.31 3.40
N CYS A 357 15.10 20.34 2.58
CA CYS A 357 14.08 21.33 2.27
C CYS A 357 13.86 21.40 0.76
N VAL A 358 12.59 21.59 0.35
CA VAL A 358 12.27 21.92 -1.04
C VAL A 358 12.40 23.42 -1.27
N ASN A 359 12.51 23.84 -2.54
CA ASN A 359 12.51 25.27 -2.87
C ASN A 359 11.08 25.84 -2.87
N ASP A 360 10.95 27.17 -2.84
CA ASP A 360 9.68 27.91 -2.75
C ASP A 360 8.68 27.51 -3.85
N ASN A 361 9.15 27.22 -5.08
CA ASN A 361 8.27 26.80 -6.16
C ASN A 361 7.66 25.42 -5.93
N MET A 362 8.43 24.48 -5.40
CA MET A 362 7.94 23.17 -5.01
C MET A 362 6.99 23.27 -3.82
N GLU A 363 7.34 24.07 -2.79
CA GLU A 363 6.49 24.30 -1.61
C GLU A 363 5.10 24.83 -2.02
N LYS A 364 5.07 25.82 -2.93
CA LYS A 364 3.82 26.34 -3.49
C LYS A 364 3.00 25.25 -4.17
N LYS A 365 3.61 24.43 -5.03
CA LYS A 365 2.92 23.30 -5.69
C LYS A 365 2.41 22.26 -4.70
N ILE A 366 3.17 21.97 -3.63
CA ILE A 366 2.77 21.06 -2.57
C ILE A 366 1.50 21.58 -1.89
N THR A 367 1.49 22.83 -1.45
CA THR A 367 0.36 23.45 -0.75
C THR A 367 -0.87 23.64 -1.65
N GLU A 368 -0.68 23.83 -2.97
CA GLU A 368 -1.78 23.84 -3.95
C GLU A 368 -2.45 22.47 -4.10
N LEU A 369 -1.69 21.37 -4.07
CA LEU A 369 -2.16 20.01 -4.30
C LEU A 369 -2.61 19.31 -3.04
N PHE A 370 -1.85 19.48 -1.96
CA PHE A 370 -2.02 18.73 -0.72
C PHE A 370 -2.48 19.61 0.44
N TRP A 371 -3.14 18.99 1.37
CA TRP A 371 -3.37 19.51 2.71
C TRP A 371 -3.03 18.42 3.72
N GLY A 372 -2.37 18.75 4.82
CA GLY A 372 -1.90 17.78 5.80
C GLY A 372 -2.30 18.14 7.23
N SER A 373 -2.75 17.14 7.98
CA SER A 373 -2.92 17.21 9.42
C SER A 373 -2.72 15.85 10.08
N CYS A 374 -2.79 15.83 11.41
CA CYS A 374 -2.56 14.61 12.18
C CYS A 374 -3.65 14.41 13.25
N CYS A 375 -3.72 13.16 13.71
CA CYS A 375 -4.66 12.67 14.70
C CYS A 375 -3.90 11.71 15.63
N ASP A 376 -3.95 11.95 16.94
CA ASP A 376 -3.36 11.07 17.94
C ASP A 376 -4.26 9.86 18.26
N ASP A 377 -3.78 8.96 19.12
CA ASP A 377 -4.50 7.74 19.47
C ASP A 377 -5.82 8.02 20.19
N THR A 378 -5.87 9.02 21.07
CA THR A 378 -7.09 9.41 21.77
C THR A 378 -8.15 9.89 20.78
N GLN A 379 -7.76 10.82 19.91
CA GLN A 379 -8.63 11.33 18.85
C GLN A 379 -9.06 10.23 17.86
N THR A 380 -8.17 9.27 17.58
CA THR A 380 -8.47 8.12 16.73
C THR A 380 -9.58 7.26 17.31
N LEU A 381 -9.47 6.88 18.59
CA LEU A 381 -10.50 6.08 19.28
C LEU A 381 -11.83 6.84 19.41
N GLU A 382 -11.81 8.12 19.79
CA GLU A 382 -12.99 8.97 19.80
C GLU A 382 -13.66 9.04 18.42
N THR A 383 -12.87 9.12 17.35
CA THR A 383 -13.40 9.18 15.98
C THR A 383 -14.06 7.88 15.57
N ILE A 384 -13.52 6.71 15.94
CA ILE A 384 -14.19 5.42 15.72
C ILE A 384 -15.57 5.42 16.36
N GLY A 385 -15.66 5.79 17.64
CA GLY A 385 -16.91 5.84 18.39
C GLY A 385 -17.93 6.80 17.76
N ASN A 386 -17.49 8.01 17.43
CA ASN A 386 -18.35 9.04 16.82
C ASN A 386 -18.83 8.64 15.42
N THR A 387 -17.95 8.10 14.57
CA THR A 387 -18.31 7.64 13.22
C THR A 387 -19.35 6.53 13.27
N TYR A 388 -19.19 5.57 14.19
CA TYR A 388 -20.19 4.52 14.37
C TYR A 388 -21.52 5.07 14.90
N LYS A 389 -21.48 5.95 15.88
CA LYS A 389 -22.68 6.57 16.47
C LYS A 389 -23.46 7.42 15.46
N ASP A 390 -22.76 8.24 14.67
CA ASP A 390 -23.38 9.26 13.81
C ASP A 390 -23.82 8.68 12.46
N TYR A 391 -23.10 7.68 11.93
CA TYR A 391 -23.34 7.12 10.61
C TYR A 391 -23.61 5.60 10.59
N GLY A 392 -23.52 4.90 11.72
CA GLY A 392 -23.59 3.44 11.74
C GLY A 392 -22.44 2.73 11.03
N TYR A 393 -21.38 3.49 10.69
CA TYR A 393 -20.21 2.96 9.95
C TYR A 393 -19.06 2.63 10.89
N LEU A 394 -18.67 1.37 10.88
CA LEU A 394 -17.55 0.88 11.67
C LEU A 394 -16.26 0.99 10.86
N CYS A 395 -15.34 1.84 11.28
CA CYS A 395 -14.03 1.99 10.63
C CYS A 395 -12.89 1.43 11.49
N ASP A 396 -11.79 1.06 10.84
CA ASP A 396 -10.54 0.71 11.50
C ASP A 396 -9.78 1.97 11.98
N THR A 397 -8.71 1.76 12.73
CA THR A 397 -7.91 2.83 13.32
C THR A 397 -7.28 3.77 12.28
N HIS A 398 -6.80 3.24 11.15
CA HIS A 398 -6.21 4.05 10.07
C HIS A 398 -7.27 4.90 9.38
N THR A 399 -8.41 4.30 9.06
CA THR A 399 -9.56 5.01 8.48
C THR A 399 -10.06 6.10 9.41
N ALA A 400 -10.08 5.86 10.72
CA ALA A 400 -10.48 6.86 11.70
C ALA A 400 -9.55 8.08 11.70
N VAL A 401 -8.25 7.89 11.57
CA VAL A 401 -7.30 9.01 11.39
C VAL A 401 -7.68 9.85 10.15
N ALA A 402 -8.03 9.19 9.03
CA ALA A 402 -8.44 9.91 7.81
C ALA A 402 -9.77 10.66 8.00
N VAL A 403 -10.75 10.06 8.66
CA VAL A 403 -12.04 10.72 8.97
C VAL A 403 -11.83 11.94 9.85
N ASN A 404 -11.01 11.83 10.91
CA ASN A 404 -10.71 12.95 11.81
C ASN A 404 -10.03 14.09 11.05
N VAL A 405 -8.98 13.78 10.28
CA VAL A 405 -8.23 14.78 9.51
C VAL A 405 -9.09 15.44 8.45
N TYR A 406 -10.02 14.72 7.81
CA TYR A 406 -11.02 15.32 6.93
C TYR A 406 -11.91 16.31 7.66
N GLY A 407 -12.39 15.97 8.85
CA GLY A 407 -13.16 16.89 9.69
C GLY A 407 -12.38 18.17 10.04
N GLN A 408 -11.09 18.05 10.35
CA GLN A 408 -10.21 19.20 10.56
C GLN A 408 -10.07 20.06 9.28
N TYR A 409 -9.95 19.43 8.11
CA TYR A 409 -9.89 20.12 6.82
C TYR A 409 -11.13 20.94 6.55
N VAL A 410 -12.32 20.34 6.67
CA VAL A 410 -13.60 21.05 6.48
C VAL A 410 -13.73 22.22 7.45
N LYS A 411 -13.39 22.02 8.72
CA LYS A 411 -13.42 23.09 9.75
C LYS A 411 -12.46 24.25 9.42
N ALA A 412 -11.29 23.93 8.86
CA ALA A 412 -10.26 24.92 8.55
C ALA A 412 -10.55 25.71 7.25
N THR A 413 -11.19 25.07 6.26
CA THR A 413 -11.33 25.63 4.91
C THR A 413 -12.77 25.99 4.52
N GLY A 414 -13.76 25.39 5.14
CA GLY A 414 -15.17 25.48 4.73
C GLY A 414 -15.48 24.74 3.42
N ASP A 415 -14.56 23.91 2.92
CA ASP A 415 -14.73 23.18 1.66
C ASP A 415 -15.67 21.99 1.85
N ASN A 416 -16.85 22.08 1.24
CA ASN A 416 -17.94 21.09 1.32
C ASN A 416 -18.07 20.23 0.05
N ARG A 417 -17.05 20.19 -0.81
CA ARG A 417 -17.06 19.29 -1.97
C ARG A 417 -17.20 17.83 -1.54
N PRO A 418 -17.74 16.97 -2.41
CA PRO A 418 -17.71 15.55 -2.16
C PRO A 418 -16.27 15.08 -1.83
N VAL A 419 -16.17 14.12 -0.92
CA VAL A 419 -14.89 13.52 -0.54
C VAL A 419 -14.94 12.00 -0.72
N VAL A 420 -13.84 11.44 -1.18
CA VAL A 420 -13.54 10.02 -1.13
C VAL A 420 -12.49 9.79 -0.04
N ILE A 421 -12.86 9.11 1.02
CA ILE A 421 -11.95 8.72 2.11
C ILE A 421 -11.53 7.27 1.88
N ALA A 422 -10.22 7.02 1.78
CA ALA A 422 -9.70 5.68 1.63
C ALA A 422 -9.82 4.91 2.95
N SER A 423 -10.73 3.93 2.99
CA SER A 423 -10.88 2.97 4.08
C SER A 423 -9.93 1.80 3.83
N THR A 424 -8.82 1.75 4.56
CA THR A 424 -7.64 0.97 4.17
C THR A 424 -7.51 -0.39 4.84
N ALA A 425 -8.31 -0.68 5.86
CA ALA A 425 -8.33 -1.98 6.52
C ALA A 425 -9.71 -2.29 7.11
N SER A 426 -9.98 -3.58 7.28
CA SER A 426 -11.16 -4.02 8.03
C SER A 426 -11.01 -3.70 9.52
N PRO A 427 -12.07 -3.21 10.20
CA PRO A 427 -12.06 -2.96 11.64
C PRO A 427 -11.74 -4.22 12.45
N TYR A 428 -12.05 -5.38 11.95
CA TYR A 428 -11.78 -6.67 12.60
C TYR A 428 -10.30 -7.05 12.69
N LYS A 429 -9.43 -6.43 11.87
CA LYS A 429 -7.97 -6.60 12.02
C LYS A 429 -7.41 -5.90 13.26
N PHE A 430 -8.09 -4.88 13.71
CA PHE A 430 -7.74 -4.04 14.85
C PHE A 430 -8.83 -4.08 15.92
N ALA A 431 -9.46 -5.26 16.07
CA ALA A 431 -10.64 -5.47 16.93
C ALA A 431 -10.42 -5.04 18.39
N ASP A 432 -9.20 -5.11 18.91
CA ASP A 432 -8.85 -4.64 20.24
C ASP A 432 -9.09 -3.14 20.39
N SER A 433 -8.45 -2.33 19.55
CA SER A 433 -8.60 -0.86 19.55
C SER A 433 -10.00 -0.43 19.18
N VAL A 434 -10.59 -1.08 18.17
CA VAL A 434 -11.95 -0.73 17.71
C VAL A 434 -13.00 -1.04 18.78
N LEU A 435 -12.89 -2.19 19.45
CA LEU A 435 -13.80 -2.55 20.54
C LEU A 435 -13.66 -1.61 21.73
N SER A 436 -12.42 -1.24 22.10
CA SER A 436 -12.15 -0.32 23.21
C SER A 436 -12.72 1.10 22.96
N ALA A 437 -12.85 1.50 21.70
CA ALA A 437 -13.50 2.75 21.32
C ALA A 437 -15.03 2.76 21.48
N LEU A 438 -15.64 1.56 21.56
CA LEU A 438 -17.10 1.40 21.63
C LEU A 438 -17.61 0.95 23.01
N THR A 439 -16.77 0.32 23.84
CA THR A 439 -17.19 -0.24 25.13
C THR A 439 -16.00 -0.48 26.06
N ASP A 440 -16.23 -0.32 27.36
CA ASP A 440 -15.26 -0.66 28.42
C ASP A 440 -15.24 -2.17 28.77
N LYS A 441 -16.08 -2.99 28.10
CA LYS A 441 -16.15 -4.42 28.36
C LYS A 441 -14.87 -5.11 27.92
N LYS A 442 -14.24 -5.85 28.82
CA LYS A 442 -13.06 -6.67 28.53
C LYS A 442 -13.46 -7.98 27.86
N ALA A 443 -12.65 -8.42 26.89
CA ALA A 443 -12.75 -9.72 26.26
C ALA A 443 -11.56 -10.60 26.71
N GLU A 444 -11.76 -11.93 26.73
CA GLU A 444 -10.76 -12.88 27.24
C GLU A 444 -9.68 -13.23 26.21
N SER A 445 -10.02 -13.18 24.93
CA SER A 445 -9.12 -13.49 23.81
C SER A 445 -9.35 -12.58 22.62
N ASP A 446 -8.43 -12.60 21.64
CA ASP A 446 -8.56 -11.80 20.41
C ASP A 446 -9.79 -12.19 19.59
N PHE A 447 -10.13 -13.50 19.53
CA PHE A 447 -11.36 -13.94 18.86
C PHE A 447 -12.63 -13.59 19.65
N ASP A 448 -12.55 -13.48 20.97
CA ASP A 448 -13.67 -12.94 21.75
C ASP A 448 -13.90 -11.47 21.48
N LYS A 449 -12.82 -10.66 21.30
CA LYS A 449 -12.93 -9.26 20.87
C LYS A 449 -13.62 -9.16 19.51
N VAL A 450 -13.23 -9.99 18.55
CA VAL A 450 -13.86 -10.06 17.21
C VAL A 450 -15.35 -10.39 17.32
N ARG A 451 -15.72 -11.43 18.11
CA ARG A 451 -17.12 -11.80 18.30
C ARG A 451 -17.93 -10.75 19.06
N GLN A 452 -17.35 -10.11 20.07
CA GLN A 452 -18.01 -9.02 20.80
C GLN A 452 -18.24 -7.81 19.89
N LEU A 453 -17.25 -7.45 19.08
CA LEU A 453 -17.38 -6.35 18.10
C LEU A 453 -18.53 -6.61 17.14
N SER A 454 -18.59 -7.81 16.55
CA SER A 454 -19.68 -8.20 15.65
C SER A 454 -21.07 -8.15 16.32
N ARG A 455 -21.18 -8.66 17.54
CA ARG A 455 -22.45 -8.60 18.29
C ARG A 455 -22.87 -7.18 18.66
N LEU A 456 -21.91 -6.33 19.01
CA LEU A 456 -22.18 -4.94 19.40
C LEU A 456 -22.62 -4.09 18.22
N THR A 457 -22.01 -4.31 17.05
CA THR A 457 -22.20 -3.49 15.86
C THR A 457 -23.14 -4.11 14.83
N SER A 458 -23.52 -5.36 15.00
CA SER A 458 -24.31 -6.14 14.03
C SER A 458 -23.65 -6.19 12.64
N THR A 459 -22.32 -6.05 12.56
CA THR A 459 -21.55 -6.21 11.32
C THR A 459 -20.99 -7.61 11.19
N GLU A 460 -20.82 -8.07 9.95
CA GLU A 460 -20.28 -9.40 9.68
C GLU A 460 -18.75 -9.43 9.87
N ILE A 461 -18.27 -10.53 10.46
CA ILE A 461 -16.82 -10.79 10.52
C ILE A 461 -16.37 -11.26 9.14
N PRO A 462 -15.36 -10.63 8.50
CA PRO A 462 -14.85 -11.10 7.23
C PRO A 462 -14.38 -12.56 7.28
N GLU A 463 -14.70 -13.32 6.23
CA GLU A 463 -14.37 -14.75 6.17
C GLU A 463 -12.87 -15.05 6.39
N PRO A 464 -11.93 -14.25 5.84
CA PRO A 464 -10.51 -14.45 6.12
C PRO A 464 -10.14 -14.33 7.61
N ILE A 465 -10.87 -13.54 8.40
CA ILE A 465 -10.66 -13.39 9.84
C ILE A 465 -11.28 -14.57 10.61
N LYS A 466 -12.51 -14.99 10.24
CA LYS A 466 -13.16 -16.17 10.83
C LYS A 466 -12.32 -17.44 10.66
N ALA A 467 -11.77 -17.63 9.46
CA ALA A 467 -10.98 -18.82 9.12
C ALA A 467 -9.71 -18.96 9.98
N LEU A 468 -9.21 -17.89 10.58
CA LEU A 468 -8.01 -17.93 11.41
C LEU A 468 -8.23 -18.64 12.76
N GLU A 469 -9.43 -18.64 13.30
CA GLU A 469 -9.72 -19.24 14.61
C GLU A 469 -9.35 -20.73 14.67
N ASN A 470 -9.50 -21.45 13.55
CA ASN A 470 -9.21 -22.86 13.42
C ASN A 470 -8.05 -23.16 12.47
N ALA A 471 -7.23 -22.15 12.16
CA ALA A 471 -6.14 -22.29 11.19
C ALA A 471 -4.99 -23.12 11.77
N GLU A 472 -4.49 -24.08 10.99
CA GLU A 472 -3.31 -24.86 11.34
C GLU A 472 -2.05 -23.98 11.26
N ILE A 473 -1.24 -23.99 12.31
CA ILE A 473 0.06 -23.32 12.33
C ILE A 473 1.06 -24.19 11.56
N ARG A 474 1.45 -23.73 10.38
CA ARG A 474 2.40 -24.41 9.49
C ARG A 474 3.84 -24.00 9.74
N PHE A 475 4.09 -22.73 10.03
CA PHE A 475 5.41 -22.15 10.19
C PHE A 475 5.68 -21.86 11.67
N LYS A 476 6.66 -22.55 12.24
CA LYS A 476 7.06 -22.43 13.64
C LYS A 476 8.53 -22.05 13.80
N ASP A 477 9.23 -21.89 12.67
CA ASP A 477 10.66 -21.66 12.67
C ASP A 477 10.99 -20.27 13.21
N VAL A 478 11.99 -20.24 14.08
CA VAL A 478 12.58 -19.03 14.63
C VAL A 478 14.09 -19.12 14.42
N CYS A 479 14.71 -18.08 13.90
CA CYS A 479 16.17 -18.04 13.73
C CYS A 479 16.79 -16.83 14.41
N GLU A 480 18.10 -16.88 14.62
CA GLU A 480 18.86 -15.71 15.04
C GLU A 480 19.10 -14.80 13.82
N LYS A 481 19.43 -13.51 14.07
CA LYS A 481 19.62 -12.51 13.00
C LYS A 481 20.70 -12.89 11.99
N ASP A 482 21.75 -13.56 12.42
CA ASP A 482 22.87 -14.03 11.61
C ASP A 482 22.60 -15.34 10.88
N GLU A 483 21.51 -16.04 11.24
CA GLU A 483 21.07 -17.28 10.60
C GLU A 483 20.06 -17.09 9.45
N MET A 484 19.60 -15.84 9.22
CA MET A 484 18.58 -15.54 8.21
C MET A 484 18.96 -16.06 6.80
N LEU A 485 20.23 -15.98 6.40
CA LEU A 485 20.70 -16.51 5.11
C LEU A 485 20.58 -18.04 5.04
N THR A 486 20.92 -18.73 6.11
CA THR A 486 20.77 -20.19 6.23
C THR A 486 19.30 -20.59 6.09
N ALA A 487 18.40 -19.84 6.70
CA ALA A 487 16.95 -20.06 6.59
C ALA A 487 16.47 -19.87 5.13
N VAL A 488 17.00 -18.88 4.40
CA VAL A 488 16.69 -18.68 2.96
C VAL A 488 17.15 -19.87 2.14
N TYR A 489 18.39 -20.31 2.30
CA TYR A 489 18.91 -21.46 1.54
C TYR A 489 18.14 -22.76 1.84
N SER A 490 17.80 -22.99 3.10
CA SER A 490 16.99 -24.13 3.50
C SER A 490 15.60 -24.10 2.86
N ALA A 491 14.94 -22.94 2.86
CA ALA A 491 13.62 -22.75 2.25
C ALA A 491 13.66 -22.99 0.73
N LEU A 492 14.70 -22.48 0.05
CA LEU A 492 14.87 -22.62 -1.40
C LEU A 492 15.47 -23.98 -1.81
N LYS A 493 15.99 -24.77 -0.87
CA LYS A 493 16.66 -26.07 -1.09
C LYS A 493 17.91 -25.95 -1.98
N ILE A 494 18.74 -24.94 -1.73
CA ILE A 494 19.96 -24.61 -2.49
C ILE A 494 21.20 -24.51 -1.60
#